data_7e7dd1f0953f8de2558bcf3a99b705f3
#
_entry.id   7e7dd1f0953f8de2558bcf3a99b705f3
#
_cell.length_a   1.000
_cell.length_b   1.000
_cell.length_c   1.000
_cell.angle_alpha   90.00
_cell.angle_beta   90.00
_cell.angle_gamma   90.00
#
_symmetry.space_group_name_H-M   'P 1'
#
loop_
_entity.id
_entity.type
_entity.pdbx_description
1 polymer ?
#
loop_
_entity_poly.entity_id
_entity_poly.type
_entity_poly.pdbx_seq_one_letter_code
_entity_poly.pdbx_strand_id
1 'polypeptide(L)'
;MTVYNFNLGIGWASSGVEYAQAYRAKIMRQIKQPVKFIFTDLILNENIENLTSNIGFHDDEIIWLYQFFTDIKISPNKYTLQQFEESIQFEKRQGKIEEVNSKVIRYHFKAEKQFATVYLAEPNSDLVARVEYVSRGCLIRKDYFTSTKIFSEYYAPKDQSAHLYLRRFFNQNGSIAYEELIDGNNELYLFPDKILYSKIDLIGYFIDKLNLSGQDVLILDRATGIGQAVFRHHKPAKLGVVIHAEHFSENATDDTNILWNNFYEYQFDQANQVDFFVTATITQKKILEQQFKKYCGFAPKIAAIPVGGLPNLNQAQKRKEFSLITASRLATEKHIDWLILAVVQAHQQIPQLVFDIYGEGSEKKKLQSTIQNLHAEKYIKLCGHQDLENIYQNYQGYISSSTSEGFGLTLMEALGSGLALIGLDVRYGNQEFIQDQKNGYLIPYHQNNEFSLTINRLSKAINNLFTDFDLAAAHQCSYELAKKYLFTTVAKKWQVLLEELVDD
;
A
#
# COMPACT_ATOMS: atom_id res chain seq x y z
N MET A 1 20.89 -15.32 6.03
CA MET A 1 19.72 -14.61 6.56
C MET A 1 18.97 -13.93 5.43
N THR A 2 17.72 -14.26 5.23
CA THR A 2 16.79 -13.58 4.33
C THR A 2 15.62 -13.01 5.13
N VAL A 3 15.17 -11.79 4.80
CA VAL A 3 13.99 -11.17 5.42
C VAL A 3 12.80 -11.35 4.49
N TYR A 4 11.77 -12.05 4.94
CA TYR A 4 10.53 -12.32 4.20
C TYR A 4 9.40 -11.44 4.75
N ASN A 5 8.86 -10.54 3.93
CA ASN A 5 7.81 -9.60 4.33
C ASN A 5 6.48 -10.06 3.75
N PHE A 6 5.50 -10.32 4.60
CA PHE A 6 4.17 -10.80 4.21
C PHE A 6 3.18 -9.65 4.10
N ASN A 7 2.48 -9.59 2.96
CA ASN A 7 1.36 -8.71 2.68
C ASN A 7 0.21 -9.52 2.04
N LEU A 8 -0.96 -8.92 1.93
CA LEU A 8 -2.12 -9.50 1.26
C LEU A 8 -2.02 -9.31 -0.24
N GLY A 9 -2.33 -8.13 -0.74
CA GLY A 9 -2.33 -7.79 -2.15
C GLY A 9 -1.70 -6.45 -2.43
N ILE A 10 -1.64 -6.10 -3.69
CA ILE A 10 -1.17 -4.80 -4.19
C ILE A 10 -2.07 -4.37 -5.34
N GLY A 11 -2.30 -3.08 -5.49
CA GLY A 11 -3.09 -2.49 -6.57
C GLY A 11 -2.53 -1.15 -7.02
N TRP A 12 -3.08 -0.57 -8.08
CA TRP A 12 -2.67 0.74 -8.59
C TRP A 12 -2.72 1.85 -7.55
N ALA A 13 -3.75 1.85 -6.70
CA ALA A 13 -3.86 2.76 -5.57
C ALA A 13 -3.26 2.10 -4.33
N SER A 14 -1.94 1.92 -4.34
CA SER A 14 -1.20 1.36 -3.22
C SER A 14 -1.46 2.12 -1.93
N SER A 15 -1.59 1.41 -0.82
CA SER A 15 -1.77 2.01 0.49
C SER A 15 -0.43 2.37 1.15
N GLY A 16 -0.48 3.04 2.28
CA GLY A 16 0.72 3.35 3.06
C GLY A 16 1.55 2.13 3.45
N VAL A 17 0.95 0.93 3.53
CA VAL A 17 1.68 -0.32 3.84
C VAL A 17 2.58 -0.75 2.69
N GLU A 18 2.06 -0.77 1.45
CA GLU A 18 2.85 -1.13 0.27
C GLU A 18 3.98 -0.12 0.03
N TYR A 19 3.72 1.19 0.22
CA TYR A 19 4.78 2.20 0.17
C TYR A 19 5.82 2.00 1.28
N ALA A 20 5.40 1.67 2.51
CA ALA A 20 6.32 1.37 3.62
C ALA A 20 7.21 0.15 3.29
N GLN A 21 6.65 -0.88 2.65
CA GLN A 21 7.43 -2.02 2.16
C GLN A 21 8.40 -1.62 1.05
N ALA A 22 8.00 -0.78 0.10
CA ALA A 22 8.87 -0.27 -0.96
C ALA A 22 10.03 0.57 -0.39
N TYR A 23 9.79 1.41 0.62
CA TYR A 23 10.86 2.07 1.37
C TYR A 23 11.79 1.07 2.06
N ARG A 24 11.24 0.03 2.69
CA ARG A 24 12.03 -1.04 3.31
C ARG A 24 12.88 -1.78 2.29
N ALA A 25 12.36 -2.06 1.09
CA ALA A 25 13.13 -2.66 0.00
C ALA A 25 14.36 -1.82 -0.37
N LYS A 26 14.18 -0.51 -0.55
CA LYS A 26 15.29 0.44 -0.81
C LYS A 26 16.33 0.42 0.31
N ILE A 27 15.88 0.39 1.56
CA ILE A 27 16.76 0.34 2.75
C ILE A 27 17.53 -0.99 2.81
N MET A 28 16.86 -2.13 2.60
CA MET A 28 17.49 -3.45 2.63
C MET A 28 18.54 -3.60 1.52
N ARG A 29 18.27 -3.07 0.32
CA ARG A 29 19.27 -3.00 -0.76
C ARG A 29 20.50 -2.19 -0.35
N GLN A 30 20.31 -1.05 0.33
CA GLN A 30 21.42 -0.22 0.77
C GLN A 30 22.35 -0.93 1.77
N ILE A 31 21.80 -1.70 2.70
CA ILE A 31 22.57 -2.52 3.65
C ILE A 31 22.95 -3.90 3.12
N LYS A 32 22.66 -4.19 1.85
CA LYS A 32 22.90 -5.47 1.18
C LYS A 32 22.26 -6.67 1.89
N GLN A 33 21.13 -6.45 2.54
CA GLN A 33 20.36 -7.48 3.22
C GLN A 33 19.43 -8.17 2.22
N PRO A 34 19.52 -9.49 1.98
CA PRO A 34 18.57 -10.24 1.17
C PRO A 34 17.15 -10.09 1.70
N VAL A 35 16.22 -9.74 0.81
CA VAL A 35 14.83 -9.45 1.18
C VAL A 35 13.87 -10.01 0.14
N LYS A 36 12.70 -10.47 0.59
CA LYS A 36 11.57 -10.88 -0.25
C LYS A 36 10.29 -10.24 0.24
N PHE A 37 9.40 -9.88 -0.68
CA PHE A 37 8.06 -9.36 -0.42
C PHE A 37 7.05 -10.32 -0.99
N ILE A 38 6.22 -10.89 -0.11
CA ILE A 38 5.29 -11.96 -0.41
C ILE A 38 3.88 -11.36 -0.49
N PHE A 39 3.23 -11.55 -1.64
CA PHE A 39 1.85 -11.15 -1.86
C PHE A 39 0.98 -12.42 -1.93
N THR A 40 -0.01 -12.50 -1.04
CA THR A 40 -0.81 -13.72 -0.82
C THR A 40 -2.19 -13.68 -1.47
N ASP A 41 -2.64 -12.53 -1.97
CA ASP A 41 -3.92 -12.44 -2.68
C ASP A 41 -3.78 -12.76 -4.16
N LEU A 42 -4.85 -13.31 -4.74
CA LEU A 42 -4.94 -13.57 -6.17
C LEU A 42 -5.18 -12.25 -6.91
N ILE A 43 -4.28 -11.91 -7.82
CA ILE A 43 -4.33 -10.68 -8.63
C ILE A 43 -4.84 -11.04 -10.02
N LEU A 44 -6.02 -10.51 -10.40
CA LEU A 44 -6.73 -10.84 -11.64
C LEU A 44 -6.75 -9.71 -12.68
N ASN A 45 -6.60 -8.47 -12.25
CA ASN A 45 -6.87 -7.31 -13.08
C ASN A 45 -5.61 -6.72 -13.71
N GLU A 46 -4.44 -7.11 -13.24
CA GLU A 46 -3.16 -6.57 -13.68
C GLU A 46 -2.04 -7.58 -13.47
N ASN A 47 -0.92 -7.41 -14.18
CA ASN A 47 0.31 -8.14 -13.88
C ASN A 47 0.91 -7.62 -12.56
N ILE A 48 1.25 -8.53 -11.65
CA ILE A 48 1.86 -8.16 -10.37
C ILE A 48 3.18 -7.40 -10.57
N GLU A 49 3.94 -7.74 -11.60
CA GLU A 49 5.19 -7.04 -11.95
C GLU A 49 4.93 -5.55 -12.19
N ASN A 50 3.94 -5.17 -12.99
CA ASN A 50 3.59 -3.79 -13.23
C ASN A 50 3.23 -3.04 -11.94
N LEU A 51 2.49 -3.69 -11.05
CA LEU A 51 2.07 -3.10 -9.77
C LEU A 51 3.24 -2.87 -8.82
N THR A 52 4.17 -3.83 -8.76
CA THR A 52 5.31 -3.78 -7.83
C THR A 52 6.42 -2.89 -8.36
N SER A 53 6.74 -2.94 -9.66
CA SER A 53 7.76 -2.10 -10.28
C SER A 53 7.38 -0.61 -10.23
N ASN A 54 6.08 -0.31 -10.36
CA ASN A 54 5.56 1.08 -10.29
C ASN A 54 5.86 1.79 -8.95
N ILE A 55 6.00 1.06 -7.85
CA ILE A 55 6.37 1.63 -6.54
C ILE A 55 7.81 1.33 -6.12
N GLY A 56 8.60 0.72 -7.03
CA GLY A 56 10.06 0.61 -6.91
C GLY A 56 10.59 -0.69 -6.29
N PHE A 57 9.83 -1.78 -6.34
CA PHE A 57 10.38 -3.12 -6.10
C PHE A 57 11.14 -3.63 -7.33
N HIS A 58 12.06 -4.57 -7.12
CA HIS A 58 12.68 -5.34 -8.17
C HIS A 58 12.00 -6.71 -8.29
N ASP A 59 11.92 -7.27 -9.51
CA ASP A 59 11.23 -8.54 -9.77
C ASP A 59 11.75 -9.69 -8.92
N ASP A 60 13.07 -9.73 -8.70
CA ASP A 60 13.73 -10.77 -7.89
C ASP A 60 13.45 -10.63 -6.38
N GLU A 61 12.88 -9.52 -5.93
CA GLU A 61 12.44 -9.32 -4.54
C GLU A 61 11.00 -9.84 -4.31
N ILE A 62 10.23 -10.09 -5.37
CA ILE A 62 8.80 -10.40 -5.28
C ILE A 62 8.56 -11.91 -5.29
N ILE A 63 7.69 -12.34 -4.39
CA ILE A 63 7.09 -13.68 -4.40
C ILE A 63 5.56 -13.50 -4.44
N TRP A 64 4.93 -14.01 -5.47
CA TRP A 64 3.48 -14.13 -5.53
C TRP A 64 3.07 -15.55 -5.20
N LEU A 65 2.26 -15.74 -4.16
CA LEU A 65 1.87 -17.05 -3.62
C LEU A 65 1.43 -18.03 -4.71
N TYR A 66 0.58 -17.58 -5.62
CA TYR A 66 -0.02 -18.42 -6.66
C TYR A 66 0.96 -18.82 -7.77
N GLN A 67 2.01 -18.04 -8.00
CA GLN A 67 3.04 -18.35 -9.00
C GLN A 67 4.24 -19.09 -8.40
N PHE A 68 4.40 -19.06 -7.08
CA PHE A 68 5.52 -19.71 -6.38
C PHE A 68 5.65 -21.21 -6.66
N PHE A 69 4.52 -21.90 -6.84
CA PHE A 69 4.47 -23.33 -7.08
C PHE A 69 4.60 -23.72 -8.57
N THR A 70 4.94 -22.76 -9.42
CA THR A 70 5.22 -22.95 -10.86
C THR A 70 6.69 -22.65 -11.14
N ASP A 71 7.17 -22.99 -12.33
CA ASP A 71 8.51 -22.61 -12.78
C ASP A 71 8.57 -21.27 -13.52
N ILE A 72 7.44 -20.55 -13.59
CA ILE A 72 7.33 -19.24 -14.25
C ILE A 72 7.78 -18.14 -13.27
N LYS A 73 8.70 -17.30 -13.72
CA LYS A 73 9.21 -16.17 -12.94
C LYS A 73 8.32 -14.92 -13.09
N ILE A 74 8.31 -14.06 -12.06
CA ILE A 74 7.75 -12.71 -12.17
C ILE A 74 8.44 -11.98 -13.31
N SER A 75 7.68 -11.42 -14.23
CA SER A 75 8.19 -10.73 -15.42
C SER A 75 7.12 -9.85 -16.05
N PRO A 76 7.50 -8.84 -16.84
CA PRO A 76 6.58 -8.09 -17.69
C PRO A 76 5.83 -8.98 -18.67
N ASN A 77 4.73 -8.48 -19.19
CA ASN A 77 4.01 -9.15 -20.27
C ASN A 77 4.90 -9.26 -21.52
N LYS A 78 4.95 -10.46 -22.13
CA LYS A 78 5.72 -10.76 -23.35
C LYS A 78 4.95 -11.64 -24.33
N TYR A 79 3.81 -12.21 -23.91
CA TYR A 79 2.98 -13.05 -24.77
C TYR A 79 2.25 -12.19 -25.80
N THR A 80 2.44 -12.48 -27.10
CA THR A 80 1.96 -11.61 -28.19
C THR A 80 0.62 -12.07 -28.78
N LEU A 81 -0.05 -11.16 -29.49
CA LEU A 81 -1.24 -11.47 -30.31
C LEU A 81 -0.94 -12.57 -31.35
N GLN A 82 0.22 -12.54 -31.99
CA GLN A 82 0.61 -13.56 -32.96
C GLN A 82 0.67 -14.95 -32.28
N GLN A 83 1.30 -15.07 -31.11
CA GLN A 83 1.34 -16.33 -30.36
C GLN A 83 -0.07 -16.77 -29.94
N PHE A 84 -0.94 -15.83 -29.59
CA PHE A 84 -2.33 -16.13 -29.29
C PHE A 84 -3.05 -16.69 -30.53
N GLU A 85 -2.97 -16.03 -31.67
CA GLU A 85 -3.59 -16.44 -32.94
C GLU A 85 -3.12 -17.82 -33.39
N GLU A 86 -1.82 -18.10 -33.30
CA GLU A 86 -1.25 -19.41 -33.54
C GLU A 86 -1.84 -20.47 -32.58
N SER A 87 -1.96 -20.16 -31.29
CA SER A 87 -2.46 -21.07 -30.24
C SER A 87 -3.93 -21.51 -30.48
N ILE A 88 -4.74 -20.60 -31.03
CA ILE A 88 -6.16 -20.87 -31.34
C ILE A 88 -6.38 -21.32 -32.79
N GLN A 89 -5.32 -21.49 -33.58
CA GLN A 89 -5.36 -21.83 -35.00
C GLN A 89 -6.29 -20.87 -35.81
N PHE A 90 -6.14 -19.57 -35.58
CA PHE A 90 -7.07 -18.54 -36.08
C PHE A 90 -7.31 -18.60 -37.60
N GLU A 91 -6.27 -18.74 -38.37
CA GLU A 91 -6.36 -18.83 -39.85
C GLU A 91 -7.19 -20.04 -40.31
N LYS A 92 -6.96 -21.22 -39.69
CA LYS A 92 -7.70 -22.45 -40.01
C LYS A 92 -9.18 -22.33 -39.68
N ARG A 93 -9.54 -21.62 -38.62
CA ARG A 93 -10.91 -21.42 -38.13
C ARG A 93 -11.65 -20.32 -38.89
N GLN A 94 -11.01 -19.62 -39.84
CA GLN A 94 -11.60 -18.54 -40.64
C GLN A 94 -12.36 -17.50 -39.80
N GLY A 95 -11.76 -17.09 -38.68
CA GLY A 95 -12.34 -16.12 -37.77
C GLY A 95 -12.40 -14.70 -38.33
N LYS A 96 -13.12 -13.83 -37.64
CA LYS A 96 -13.15 -12.39 -37.92
C LYS A 96 -12.68 -11.62 -36.71
N ILE A 97 -11.85 -10.59 -36.91
CA ILE A 97 -11.35 -9.69 -35.90
C ILE A 97 -12.24 -8.47 -35.79
N GLU A 98 -12.52 -8.02 -34.58
CA GLU A 98 -13.21 -6.77 -34.24
C GLU A 98 -12.36 -6.02 -33.21
N GLU A 99 -11.84 -4.86 -33.55
CA GLU A 99 -11.22 -3.94 -32.61
C GLU A 99 -12.33 -3.20 -31.84
N VAL A 100 -12.54 -3.55 -30.57
CA VAL A 100 -13.57 -2.93 -29.74
C VAL A 100 -13.10 -1.56 -29.21
N ASN A 101 -11.84 -1.48 -28.81
CA ASN A 101 -11.15 -0.23 -28.42
C ASN A 101 -9.63 -0.46 -28.39
N SER A 102 -8.87 0.56 -27.96
CA SER A 102 -7.39 0.50 -27.92
C SER A 102 -6.78 -0.60 -27.03
N LYS A 103 -7.56 -1.21 -26.14
CA LYS A 103 -7.11 -2.31 -25.25
C LYS A 103 -7.83 -3.63 -25.48
N VAL A 104 -8.87 -3.68 -26.32
CA VAL A 104 -9.75 -4.85 -26.42
C VAL A 104 -9.97 -5.22 -27.88
N ILE A 105 -9.61 -6.46 -28.21
CA ILE A 105 -9.80 -7.07 -29.53
C ILE A 105 -10.68 -8.32 -29.37
N ARG A 106 -11.64 -8.52 -30.26
CA ARG A 106 -12.51 -9.68 -30.26
C ARG A 106 -12.35 -10.53 -31.50
N TYR A 107 -12.19 -11.81 -31.32
CA TYR A 107 -12.04 -12.84 -32.34
C TYR A 107 -13.32 -13.65 -32.43
N HIS A 108 -14.05 -13.58 -33.53
CA HIS A 108 -15.33 -14.24 -33.74
C HIS A 108 -15.19 -15.52 -34.55
N PHE A 109 -15.80 -16.62 -34.12
CA PHE A 109 -15.88 -17.91 -34.77
C PHE A 109 -17.35 -18.28 -35.01
N LYS A 110 -17.95 -17.75 -36.10
CA LYS A 110 -19.40 -17.85 -36.35
C LYS A 110 -19.90 -19.28 -36.48
N ALA A 111 -19.13 -20.16 -37.14
CA ALA A 111 -19.50 -21.56 -37.33
C ALA A 111 -19.64 -22.30 -35.99
N GLU A 112 -18.86 -21.93 -35.00
CA GLU A 112 -18.84 -22.54 -33.67
C GLU A 112 -19.70 -21.81 -32.65
N LYS A 113 -20.31 -20.66 -33.01
CA LYS A 113 -21.02 -19.75 -32.09
C LYS A 113 -20.15 -19.36 -30.88
N GLN A 114 -18.87 -19.10 -31.15
CA GLN A 114 -17.86 -18.76 -30.15
C GLN A 114 -17.20 -17.42 -30.47
N PHE A 115 -16.70 -16.77 -29.44
CA PHE A 115 -15.75 -15.66 -29.58
C PHE A 115 -14.75 -15.66 -28.44
N ALA A 116 -13.58 -15.08 -28.71
CA ALA A 116 -12.56 -14.80 -27.69
C ALA A 116 -12.36 -13.27 -27.60
N THR A 117 -12.43 -12.72 -26.40
CA THR A 117 -12.11 -11.31 -26.14
C THR A 117 -10.73 -11.22 -25.53
N VAL A 118 -9.81 -10.59 -26.24
CA VAL A 118 -8.43 -10.38 -25.82
C VAL A 118 -8.32 -8.99 -25.21
N TYR A 119 -7.74 -8.94 -24.01
CA TYR A 119 -7.39 -7.72 -23.30
C TYR A 119 -5.88 -7.53 -23.39
N LEU A 120 -5.46 -6.40 -23.95
CA LEU A 120 -4.05 -6.04 -24.12
C LEU A 120 -3.48 -5.50 -22.80
N ALA A 121 -2.21 -5.72 -22.57
CA ALA A 121 -1.50 -5.19 -21.40
C ALA A 121 -1.51 -3.66 -21.41
N GLU A 122 -1.26 -3.06 -22.57
CA GLU A 122 -1.26 -1.61 -22.77
C GLU A 122 -2.12 -1.22 -23.99
N PRO A 123 -2.62 0.04 -24.05
CA PRO A 123 -3.34 0.51 -25.22
C PRO A 123 -2.50 0.42 -26.49
N ASN A 124 -3.08 -0.14 -27.56
CA ASN A 124 -2.46 -0.28 -28.88
C ASN A 124 -1.16 -1.14 -28.88
N SER A 125 -0.92 -1.95 -27.85
CA SER A 125 0.18 -2.92 -27.86
C SER A 125 -0.25 -4.22 -28.55
N ASP A 126 0.72 -5.10 -28.81
CA ASP A 126 0.49 -6.48 -29.25
C ASP A 126 0.59 -7.50 -28.11
N LEU A 127 0.80 -7.02 -26.86
CA LEU A 127 1.00 -7.86 -25.68
C LEU A 127 -0.34 -8.21 -25.04
N VAL A 128 -0.58 -9.51 -24.89
CA VAL A 128 -1.81 -10.05 -24.31
C VAL A 128 -1.67 -10.17 -22.80
N ALA A 129 -2.62 -9.61 -22.05
CA ALA A 129 -2.72 -9.78 -20.60
C ALA A 129 -3.72 -10.87 -20.23
N ARG A 130 -4.91 -10.87 -20.86
CA ARG A 130 -5.99 -11.78 -20.54
C ARG A 130 -6.83 -12.09 -21.76
N VAL A 131 -7.37 -13.31 -21.83
CA VAL A 131 -8.33 -13.72 -22.86
C VAL A 131 -9.57 -14.34 -22.22
N GLU A 132 -10.75 -13.90 -22.64
CA GLU A 132 -12.03 -14.45 -22.21
C GLU A 132 -12.68 -15.21 -23.38
N TYR A 133 -13.05 -16.48 -23.15
CA TYR A 133 -13.68 -17.34 -24.15
C TYR A 133 -15.16 -17.49 -23.83
N VAL A 134 -15.97 -17.16 -24.82
CA VAL A 134 -17.43 -17.28 -24.72
C VAL A 134 -17.93 -18.27 -25.76
N SER A 135 -18.73 -19.23 -25.36
CA SER A 135 -19.39 -20.21 -26.22
C SER A 135 -20.89 -20.16 -26.03
N ARG A 136 -21.63 -20.01 -27.12
CA ARG A 136 -23.12 -19.96 -27.11
C ARG A 136 -23.68 -18.95 -26.09
N GLY A 137 -23.02 -17.81 -25.95
CA GLY A 137 -23.40 -16.73 -25.04
C GLY A 137 -22.95 -16.91 -23.58
N CYS A 138 -22.29 -18.01 -23.23
CA CYS A 138 -21.79 -18.26 -21.87
C CYS A 138 -20.28 -18.15 -21.81
N LEU A 139 -19.77 -17.42 -20.81
CA LEU A 139 -18.33 -17.42 -20.47
C LEU A 139 -17.95 -18.83 -20.00
N ILE A 140 -16.91 -19.40 -20.61
CA ILE A 140 -16.46 -20.76 -20.30
C ILE A 140 -15.03 -20.82 -19.74
N ARG A 141 -14.17 -19.84 -20.09
CA ARG A 141 -12.78 -19.80 -19.66
C ARG A 141 -12.23 -18.39 -19.72
N LYS A 142 -11.30 -18.07 -18.79
CA LYS A 142 -10.39 -16.95 -18.89
C LYS A 142 -8.95 -17.46 -18.78
N ASP A 143 -8.09 -17.00 -19.65
CA ASP A 143 -6.65 -17.29 -19.61
C ASP A 143 -5.89 -16.01 -19.23
N TYR A 144 -4.89 -16.12 -18.38
CA TYR A 144 -4.06 -15.00 -17.91
C TYR A 144 -2.61 -15.23 -18.34
N PHE A 145 -1.97 -14.16 -18.82
CA PHE A 145 -0.67 -14.23 -19.45
C PHE A 145 0.32 -13.22 -18.87
N THR A 146 1.60 -13.63 -18.81
CA THR A 146 2.77 -12.77 -18.66
C THR A 146 3.75 -13.08 -19.79
N SER A 147 4.86 -13.80 -19.56
CA SER A 147 5.72 -14.34 -20.63
C SER A 147 5.07 -15.54 -21.35
N THR A 148 4.17 -16.21 -20.67
CA THR A 148 3.38 -17.35 -21.15
C THR A 148 2.04 -17.36 -20.42
N LYS A 149 1.19 -18.35 -20.67
CA LYS A 149 -0.03 -18.53 -19.90
C LYS A 149 0.30 -18.99 -18.48
N ILE A 150 -0.05 -18.20 -17.49
CA ILE A 150 0.26 -18.45 -16.08
C ILE A 150 -0.84 -19.26 -15.38
N PHE A 151 -2.10 -18.95 -15.62
CA PHE A 151 -3.24 -19.71 -15.12
C PHE A 151 -4.49 -19.51 -15.97
N SER A 152 -5.46 -20.38 -15.78
CA SER A 152 -6.80 -20.29 -16.40
C SER A 152 -7.89 -20.45 -15.35
N GLU A 153 -8.98 -19.70 -15.52
CA GLU A 153 -10.24 -19.88 -14.80
C GLU A 153 -11.26 -20.59 -15.71
N TYR A 154 -11.96 -21.58 -15.18
CA TYR A 154 -12.99 -22.35 -15.90
C TYR A 154 -14.35 -22.13 -15.26
N TYR A 155 -15.34 -21.90 -16.12
CA TYR A 155 -16.69 -21.53 -15.73
C TYR A 155 -17.70 -22.54 -16.24
N ALA A 156 -18.69 -22.88 -15.41
CA ALA A 156 -19.86 -23.66 -15.78
C ALA A 156 -21.10 -22.76 -15.75
N PRO A 157 -22.03 -22.90 -16.72
CA PRO A 157 -23.31 -22.20 -16.68
C PRO A 157 -24.17 -22.74 -15.53
N LYS A 158 -24.64 -21.88 -14.65
CA LYS A 158 -25.55 -22.17 -13.55
C LYS A 158 -26.44 -20.95 -13.31
N ASP A 159 -27.77 -21.13 -13.25
CA ASP A 159 -28.75 -20.07 -12.95
C ASP A 159 -28.56 -18.81 -13.82
N GLN A 160 -28.35 -18.99 -15.14
CA GLN A 160 -28.08 -17.94 -16.15
C GLN A 160 -26.80 -17.11 -15.90
N SER A 161 -25.91 -17.57 -15.04
CA SER A 161 -24.61 -16.93 -14.75
C SER A 161 -23.46 -17.91 -14.96
N ALA A 162 -22.25 -17.37 -15.11
CA ALA A 162 -21.03 -18.15 -15.23
C ALA A 162 -20.44 -18.39 -13.82
N HIS A 163 -20.48 -19.63 -13.35
CA HIS A 163 -19.90 -20.02 -12.07
C HIS A 163 -18.47 -20.51 -12.24
N LEU A 164 -17.53 -19.84 -11.58
CA LEU A 164 -16.16 -20.29 -11.47
C LEU A 164 -16.11 -21.58 -10.60
N TYR A 165 -15.53 -22.66 -11.14
CA TYR A 165 -15.44 -23.92 -10.43
C TYR A 165 -14.02 -24.48 -10.37
N LEU A 166 -13.09 -23.97 -11.22
CA LEU A 166 -11.73 -24.49 -11.31
C LEU A 166 -10.78 -23.40 -11.75
N ARG A 167 -9.61 -23.32 -11.12
CA ARG A 167 -8.41 -22.65 -11.64
C ARG A 167 -7.30 -23.67 -11.88
N ARG A 168 -6.58 -23.52 -12.99
CA ARG A 168 -5.38 -24.30 -13.31
C ARG A 168 -4.19 -23.38 -13.40
N PHE A 169 -3.15 -23.69 -12.66
CA PHE A 169 -1.88 -22.97 -12.69
C PHE A 169 -0.88 -23.79 -13.49
N PHE A 170 -0.12 -23.12 -14.36
CA PHE A 170 0.72 -23.79 -15.35
C PHE A 170 2.20 -23.57 -15.10
N ASN A 171 3.00 -24.52 -15.57
CA ASN A 171 4.42 -24.36 -15.77
C ASN A 171 4.71 -23.74 -17.14
N GLN A 172 5.95 -23.30 -17.38
CA GLN A 172 6.37 -22.66 -18.61
C GLN A 172 6.13 -23.53 -19.86
N ASN A 173 6.24 -24.83 -19.73
CA ASN A 173 5.99 -25.79 -20.80
C ASN A 173 4.50 -26.09 -21.03
N GLY A 174 3.59 -25.43 -20.28
CA GLY A 174 2.14 -25.62 -20.37
C GLY A 174 1.60 -26.81 -19.56
N SER A 175 2.44 -27.58 -18.85
CA SER A 175 1.96 -28.61 -17.92
C SER A 175 1.27 -27.96 -16.71
N ILE A 176 0.32 -28.68 -16.11
CA ILE A 176 -0.37 -28.23 -14.90
C ILE A 176 0.56 -28.38 -13.71
N ALA A 177 0.84 -27.30 -13.01
CA ALA A 177 1.58 -27.30 -11.75
C ALA A 177 0.69 -27.73 -10.58
N TYR A 178 -0.49 -27.11 -10.47
CA TYR A 178 -1.54 -27.46 -9.50
C TYR A 178 -2.89 -26.88 -9.94
N GLU A 179 -3.94 -27.30 -9.25
CA GLU A 179 -5.33 -26.86 -9.51
C GLU A 179 -5.97 -26.34 -8.21
N GLU A 180 -6.92 -25.41 -8.37
CA GLU A 180 -7.79 -24.93 -7.30
C GLU A 180 -9.24 -25.23 -7.69
N LEU A 181 -9.91 -26.11 -6.94
CA LEU A 181 -11.35 -26.37 -7.06
C LEU A 181 -12.12 -25.41 -6.18
N ILE A 182 -13.19 -24.84 -6.72
CA ILE A 182 -13.97 -23.79 -6.07
C ILE A 182 -15.44 -24.20 -6.03
N ASP A 183 -16.02 -24.21 -4.84
CA ASP A 183 -17.47 -24.39 -4.63
C ASP A 183 -17.99 -23.36 -3.64
N GLY A 184 -18.53 -22.27 -4.16
CA GLY A 184 -18.94 -21.12 -3.37
C GLY A 184 -17.76 -20.49 -2.62
N ASN A 185 -17.78 -20.58 -1.29
CA ASN A 185 -16.71 -20.11 -0.42
C ASN A 185 -15.69 -21.19 -0.04
N ASN A 186 -15.87 -22.42 -0.53
CA ASN A 186 -14.96 -23.51 -0.27
C ASN A 186 -13.93 -23.61 -1.40
N GLU A 187 -12.69 -23.87 -1.04
CA GLU A 187 -11.58 -24.04 -1.98
C GLU A 187 -10.73 -25.24 -1.60
N LEU A 188 -10.27 -25.98 -2.60
CA LEU A 188 -9.33 -27.08 -2.47
C LEU A 188 -8.19 -26.88 -3.43
N TYR A 189 -6.95 -27.05 -2.97
CA TYR A 189 -5.77 -26.96 -3.82
C TYR A 189 -5.21 -28.37 -4.03
N LEU A 190 -5.13 -28.79 -5.30
CA LEU A 190 -4.70 -30.12 -5.71
C LEU A 190 -3.31 -30.04 -6.28
N PHE A 191 -2.32 -30.45 -5.52
CA PHE A 191 -0.94 -30.65 -5.95
C PHE A 191 -0.71 -32.13 -6.35
N PRO A 192 0.33 -32.45 -7.12
CA PRO A 192 0.63 -33.83 -7.49
C PRO A 192 0.82 -34.76 -6.30
N ASP A 193 1.31 -34.25 -5.18
CA ASP A 193 1.66 -35.01 -3.97
C ASP A 193 0.77 -34.68 -2.76
N LYS A 194 -0.12 -33.69 -2.84
CA LYS A 194 -0.85 -33.20 -1.68
C LYS A 194 -2.18 -32.52 -2.04
N ILE A 195 -3.15 -32.61 -1.15
CA ILE A 195 -4.41 -31.86 -1.19
C ILE A 195 -4.43 -30.90 0.01
N LEU A 196 -4.74 -29.63 -0.22
CA LEU A 196 -4.89 -28.61 0.81
C LEU A 196 -6.33 -28.12 0.81
N TYR A 197 -6.89 -27.88 1.99
CA TYR A 197 -8.32 -27.67 2.18
C TYR A 197 -8.71 -26.20 2.39
N SER A 198 -7.74 -25.30 2.35
CA SER A 198 -7.98 -23.87 2.51
C SER A 198 -6.78 -23.02 2.04
N LYS A 199 -7.01 -21.72 1.84
CA LYS A 199 -5.93 -20.74 1.61
C LYS A 199 -4.92 -20.72 2.78
N ILE A 200 -5.38 -20.94 4.01
CA ILE A 200 -4.50 -21.03 5.20
C ILE A 200 -3.52 -22.19 5.05
N ASP A 201 -4.02 -23.37 4.61
CA ASP A 201 -3.15 -24.53 4.38
C ASP A 201 -2.20 -24.29 3.21
N LEU A 202 -2.65 -23.60 2.15
CA LEU A 202 -1.78 -23.23 1.02
C LEU A 202 -0.62 -22.31 1.49
N ILE A 203 -0.91 -21.32 2.35
CA ILE A 203 0.10 -20.43 2.90
C ILE A 203 1.06 -21.21 3.83
N GLY A 204 0.54 -22.11 4.66
CA GLY A 204 1.36 -22.98 5.49
C GLY A 204 2.31 -23.84 4.64
N TYR A 205 1.79 -24.49 3.61
CA TYR A 205 2.58 -25.29 2.67
C TYR A 205 3.62 -24.44 1.92
N PHE A 206 3.27 -23.22 1.53
CA PHE A 206 4.20 -22.27 0.95
C PHE A 206 5.37 -21.95 1.90
N ILE A 207 5.09 -21.66 3.17
CA ILE A 207 6.11 -21.35 4.18
C ILE A 207 7.02 -22.56 4.39
N ASP A 208 6.45 -23.77 4.48
CA ASP A 208 7.24 -25.03 4.60
C ASP A 208 8.20 -25.21 3.41
N LYS A 209 7.77 -24.83 2.19
CA LYS A 209 8.59 -24.91 0.97
C LYS A 209 9.66 -23.82 0.86
N LEU A 210 9.61 -22.75 1.66
CA LEU A 210 10.70 -21.78 1.75
C LEU A 210 11.96 -22.35 2.39
N ASN A 211 11.87 -23.50 3.10
CA ASN A 211 12.97 -24.17 3.80
C ASN A 211 13.71 -23.19 4.73
N LEU A 212 12.96 -22.52 5.59
CA LEU A 212 13.46 -21.50 6.50
C LEU A 212 14.53 -22.02 7.45
N SER A 213 15.50 -21.19 7.75
CA SER A 213 16.54 -21.43 8.77
C SER A 213 16.32 -20.57 10.00
N GLY A 214 16.97 -20.88 11.13
CA GLY A 214 16.93 -20.05 12.34
C GLY A 214 17.52 -18.65 12.17
N GLN A 215 18.23 -18.39 11.07
CA GLN A 215 18.75 -17.06 10.74
C GLN A 215 17.76 -16.23 9.92
N ASP A 216 16.72 -16.84 9.34
CA ASP A 216 15.75 -16.11 8.53
C ASP A 216 14.72 -15.37 9.40
N VAL A 217 14.17 -14.30 8.86
CA VAL A 217 13.22 -13.45 9.56
C VAL A 217 11.95 -13.32 8.73
N LEU A 218 10.80 -13.66 9.31
CA LEU A 218 9.49 -13.38 8.73
C LEU A 218 8.93 -12.12 9.35
N ILE A 219 8.44 -11.20 8.54
CA ILE A 219 7.80 -9.96 8.99
C ILE A 219 6.36 -9.94 8.48
N LEU A 220 5.41 -9.84 9.39
CA LEU A 220 4.00 -9.58 9.09
C LEU A 220 3.75 -8.07 9.00
N ASP A 221 3.50 -7.58 7.80
CA ASP A 221 3.00 -6.21 7.58
C ASP A 221 1.47 -6.17 7.62
N ARG A 222 0.82 -7.23 7.17
CA ARG A 222 -0.62 -7.48 7.31
C ARG A 222 -0.85 -8.94 7.65
N ALA A 223 -1.73 -9.19 8.61
CA ALA A 223 -1.97 -10.54 9.13
C ALA A 223 -3.39 -11.05 8.89
N THR A 224 -4.32 -10.20 8.45
CA THR A 224 -5.72 -10.58 8.25
C THR A 224 -5.82 -11.77 7.29
N GLY A 225 -6.39 -12.88 7.76
CA GLY A 225 -6.58 -14.11 6.95
C GLY A 225 -5.31 -14.94 6.72
N ILE A 226 -4.12 -14.46 7.10
CA ILE A 226 -2.84 -15.17 6.89
C ILE A 226 -2.05 -15.39 8.18
N GLY A 227 -2.29 -14.59 9.20
CA GLY A 227 -1.53 -14.61 10.46
C GLY A 227 -1.44 -16.00 11.07
N GLN A 228 -2.54 -16.73 11.13
CA GLN A 228 -2.57 -18.08 11.70
C GLN A 228 -1.60 -19.05 10.99
N ALA A 229 -1.52 -19.01 9.66
CA ALA A 229 -0.59 -19.85 8.91
C ALA A 229 0.86 -19.48 9.23
N VAL A 230 1.19 -18.17 9.22
CA VAL A 230 2.54 -17.70 9.53
C VAL A 230 2.95 -18.09 10.95
N PHE A 231 2.10 -17.90 11.95
CA PHE A 231 2.40 -18.27 13.34
C PHE A 231 2.62 -19.77 13.53
N ARG A 232 1.94 -20.62 12.76
CA ARG A 232 2.10 -22.08 12.84
C ARG A 232 3.32 -22.62 12.11
N HIS A 233 3.79 -21.95 11.05
CA HIS A 233 4.78 -22.48 10.14
C HIS A 233 6.10 -21.67 10.08
N HIS A 234 6.23 -20.53 10.82
CA HIS A 234 7.44 -19.70 10.72
C HIS A 234 8.70 -20.36 11.27
N LYS A 235 8.58 -21.28 12.20
CA LYS A 235 9.78 -21.89 12.84
C LYS A 235 10.55 -22.76 11.86
N PRO A 236 11.92 -22.74 11.91
CA PRO A 236 12.76 -22.15 12.96
C PRO A 236 13.07 -20.64 12.81
N ALA A 237 12.55 -19.96 11.79
CA ALA A 237 12.82 -18.53 11.58
C ALA A 237 12.24 -17.64 12.68
N LYS A 238 12.79 -16.45 12.84
CA LYS A 238 12.31 -15.42 13.75
C LYS A 238 11.06 -14.74 13.18
N LEU A 239 10.12 -14.35 14.05
CA LEU A 239 8.86 -13.70 13.65
C LEU A 239 8.80 -12.26 14.15
N GLY A 240 8.64 -11.31 13.23
CA GLY A 240 8.39 -9.89 13.51
C GLY A 240 7.01 -9.43 13.04
N VAL A 241 6.49 -8.40 13.69
CA VAL A 241 5.22 -7.75 13.32
C VAL A 241 5.44 -6.24 13.20
N VAL A 242 5.03 -5.64 12.07
CA VAL A 242 5.08 -4.19 11.87
C VAL A 242 3.71 -3.57 12.06
N ILE A 243 3.65 -2.52 12.88
CA ILE A 243 2.40 -1.84 13.24
C ILE A 243 2.30 -0.55 12.42
N HIS A 244 1.42 -0.55 11.42
CA HIS A 244 1.26 0.55 10.45
C HIS A 244 0.15 1.55 10.80
N ALA A 245 -0.73 1.22 11.75
CA ALA A 245 -1.89 2.02 12.10
C ALA A 245 -2.04 2.15 13.62
N GLU A 246 -3.10 2.83 14.06
CA GLU A 246 -3.48 2.83 15.46
C GLU A 246 -3.78 1.41 15.93
N HIS A 247 -3.16 1.02 17.05
CA HIS A 247 -3.16 -0.38 17.49
C HIS A 247 -4.24 -0.70 18.52
N PHE A 248 -4.99 0.29 19.01
CA PHE A 248 -6.07 0.12 19.98
C PHE A 248 -7.15 1.20 19.83
N SER A 249 -8.31 0.99 20.43
CA SER A 249 -9.39 1.99 20.53
C SER A 249 -9.35 2.68 21.89
N GLU A 250 -9.06 3.99 21.91
CA GLU A 250 -9.00 4.77 23.15
C GLU A 250 -10.37 4.84 23.83
N ASN A 251 -11.43 5.03 23.05
CA ASN A 251 -12.80 5.16 23.56
C ASN A 251 -13.38 3.85 24.12
N ALA A 252 -12.77 2.72 23.82
CA ALA A 252 -13.17 1.39 24.30
C ALA A 252 -12.08 0.74 25.16
N THR A 253 -11.20 1.54 25.77
CA THR A 253 -10.13 1.10 26.65
C THR A 253 -10.31 1.77 28.01
N ASP A 254 -10.27 0.98 29.09
CA ASP A 254 -10.39 1.43 30.47
C ASP A 254 -9.22 0.93 31.36
N ASP A 255 -9.35 1.02 32.66
CA ASP A 255 -8.27 0.60 33.57
C ASP A 255 -8.02 -0.90 33.60
N THR A 256 -8.98 -1.70 33.19
CA THR A 256 -8.96 -3.17 33.24
C THR A 256 -8.93 -3.85 31.89
N ASN A 257 -9.47 -3.21 30.85
CA ASN A 257 -9.64 -3.78 29.53
C ASN A 257 -9.08 -2.88 28.44
N ILE A 258 -8.49 -3.48 27.42
CA ILE A 258 -8.08 -2.81 26.19
C ILE A 258 -8.77 -3.43 24.99
N LEU A 259 -9.30 -2.60 24.11
CA LEU A 259 -9.78 -3.06 22.80
C LEU A 259 -8.66 -2.85 21.78
N TRP A 260 -7.97 -3.92 21.45
CA TRP A 260 -7.00 -3.92 20.37
C TRP A 260 -7.66 -3.68 19.01
N ASN A 261 -6.96 -3.07 18.11
CA ASN A 261 -7.41 -2.97 16.73
C ASN A 261 -7.40 -4.36 16.08
N ASN A 262 -8.48 -4.74 15.39
CA ASN A 262 -8.67 -6.06 14.76
C ASN A 262 -7.52 -6.45 13.81
N PHE A 263 -6.77 -5.48 13.26
CA PHE A 263 -5.59 -5.76 12.44
C PHE A 263 -4.45 -6.39 13.24
N TYR A 264 -4.39 -6.19 14.57
CA TYR A 264 -3.27 -6.60 15.41
C TYR A 264 -3.66 -7.50 16.58
N GLU A 265 -4.97 -7.63 16.89
CA GLU A 265 -5.46 -8.38 18.04
C GLU A 265 -4.85 -9.79 18.12
N TYR A 266 -4.92 -10.56 17.04
CA TYR A 266 -4.36 -11.91 17.00
C TYR A 266 -2.84 -11.95 17.30
N GLN A 267 -2.08 -11.02 16.75
CA GLN A 267 -0.63 -10.93 16.97
C GLN A 267 -0.31 -10.51 18.40
N PHE A 268 -1.13 -9.69 19.03
CA PHE A 268 -0.95 -9.25 20.41
C PHE A 268 -1.33 -10.34 21.40
N ASP A 269 -2.39 -11.08 21.13
CA ASP A 269 -2.78 -12.25 21.92
C ASP A 269 -1.72 -13.37 21.87
N GLN A 270 -1.01 -13.48 20.76
CA GLN A 270 0.08 -14.43 20.55
C GLN A 270 1.48 -13.80 20.69
N ALA A 271 1.60 -12.66 21.37
CA ALA A 271 2.85 -11.89 21.40
C ALA A 271 4.03 -12.63 22.05
N ASN A 272 3.78 -13.69 22.82
CA ASN A 272 4.82 -14.59 23.34
C ASN A 272 5.50 -15.46 22.27
N GLN A 273 4.94 -15.52 21.04
CA GLN A 273 5.51 -16.22 19.88
C GLN A 273 6.19 -15.23 18.92
N VAL A 274 6.11 -13.93 19.16
CA VAL A 274 6.69 -12.88 18.34
C VAL A 274 8.04 -12.47 18.90
N ASP A 275 9.10 -12.59 18.11
CA ASP A 275 10.45 -12.22 18.53
C ASP A 275 10.59 -10.69 18.67
N PHE A 276 9.91 -9.91 17.82
CA PHE A 276 9.93 -8.45 17.91
C PHE A 276 8.73 -7.79 17.24
N PHE A 277 8.36 -6.62 17.74
CA PHE A 277 7.43 -5.69 17.11
C PHE A 277 8.18 -4.46 16.59
N VAL A 278 7.68 -3.88 15.51
CA VAL A 278 8.17 -2.60 14.97
C VAL A 278 7.03 -1.60 14.97
N THR A 279 7.23 -0.45 15.62
CA THR A 279 6.35 0.71 15.51
C THR A 279 7.03 1.80 14.69
N ALA A 280 6.25 2.62 14.01
CA ALA A 280 6.79 3.69 13.17
C ALA A 280 7.37 4.87 13.97
N THR A 281 6.88 5.09 15.20
CA THR A 281 7.23 6.23 16.05
C THR A 281 7.63 5.80 17.45
N ILE A 282 8.43 6.63 18.13
CA ILE A 282 8.81 6.41 19.54
C ILE A 282 7.59 6.53 20.47
N THR A 283 6.65 7.41 20.14
CA THR A 283 5.41 7.58 20.93
C THR A 283 4.58 6.31 20.90
N GLN A 284 4.37 5.71 19.72
CA GLN A 284 3.63 4.46 19.59
C GLN A 284 4.31 3.30 20.35
N LYS A 285 5.65 3.20 20.25
CA LYS A 285 6.43 2.23 21.02
C LYS A 285 6.15 2.34 22.53
N LYS A 286 6.29 3.54 23.10
CA LYS A 286 6.10 3.77 24.54
C LYS A 286 4.70 3.42 25.00
N ILE A 287 3.68 3.81 24.24
CA ILE A 287 2.27 3.51 24.56
C ILE A 287 2.05 1.99 24.53
N LEU A 288 2.50 1.32 23.49
CA LEU A 288 2.34 -0.12 23.31
C LEU A 288 3.08 -0.91 24.42
N GLU A 289 4.31 -0.51 24.79
CA GLU A 289 5.04 -1.11 25.91
C GLU A 289 4.29 -0.98 27.24
N GLN A 290 3.71 0.18 27.52
CA GLN A 290 2.92 0.43 28.72
C GLN A 290 1.65 -0.44 28.73
N GLN A 291 0.98 -0.54 27.59
CA GLN A 291 -0.23 -1.34 27.43
C GLN A 291 0.04 -2.84 27.59
N PHE A 292 1.10 -3.38 26.99
CA PHE A 292 1.49 -4.77 27.21
C PHE A 292 1.77 -5.05 28.69
N LYS A 293 2.50 -4.16 29.38
CA LYS A 293 2.75 -4.30 30.83
C LYS A 293 1.45 -4.28 31.63
N LYS A 294 0.52 -3.36 31.31
CA LYS A 294 -0.73 -3.17 32.04
C LYS A 294 -1.72 -4.33 31.82
N TYR A 295 -1.94 -4.72 30.56
CA TYR A 295 -3.03 -5.63 30.19
C TYR A 295 -2.58 -7.07 29.96
N CYS A 296 -1.31 -7.30 29.61
CA CYS A 296 -0.78 -8.64 29.32
C CYS A 296 0.25 -9.11 30.36
N GLY A 297 0.72 -8.23 31.26
CA GLY A 297 1.66 -8.58 32.34
C GLY A 297 3.12 -8.76 31.93
N PHE A 298 3.48 -8.49 30.66
CA PHE A 298 4.85 -8.57 30.13
C PHE A 298 5.13 -7.45 29.13
N ALA A 299 6.39 -7.29 28.73
CA ALA A 299 6.79 -6.35 27.68
C ALA A 299 7.57 -7.10 26.59
N PRO A 300 7.01 -7.24 25.38
CA PRO A 300 7.74 -7.82 24.26
C PRO A 300 8.85 -6.88 23.77
N LYS A 301 9.80 -7.38 22.97
CA LYS A 301 10.80 -6.54 22.28
C LYS A 301 10.09 -5.65 21.26
N ILE A 302 10.16 -4.33 21.41
CA ILE A 302 9.55 -3.35 20.50
C ILE A 302 10.63 -2.38 20.01
N ALA A 303 10.84 -2.33 18.70
CA ALA A 303 11.73 -1.38 18.04
C ALA A 303 10.95 -0.20 17.44
N ALA A 304 11.44 1.04 17.61
CA ALA A 304 10.89 2.20 16.92
C ALA A 304 11.70 2.49 15.66
N ILE A 305 11.21 2.01 14.52
CA ILE A 305 11.85 2.17 13.21
C ILE A 305 10.86 2.82 12.25
N PRO A 306 11.15 4.02 11.70
CA PRO A 306 10.30 4.66 10.71
C PRO A 306 9.96 3.72 9.55
N VAL A 307 8.69 3.69 9.15
CA VAL A 307 8.23 2.85 8.02
C VAL A 307 8.54 3.47 6.66
N GLY A 308 9.07 4.70 6.64
CA GLY A 308 9.56 5.39 5.46
C GLY A 308 10.97 5.93 5.69
N GLY A 309 11.56 6.48 4.65
CA GLY A 309 12.85 7.15 4.71
C GLY A 309 13.03 8.12 3.56
N LEU A 310 13.95 9.06 3.72
CA LEU A 310 14.31 10.07 2.74
C LEU A 310 15.65 9.69 2.10
N PRO A 311 15.73 9.63 0.76
CA PRO A 311 17.02 9.40 0.10
C PRO A 311 17.97 10.58 0.36
N ASN A 312 17.46 11.79 0.29
CA ASN A 312 18.17 13.05 0.49
C ASN A 312 17.22 14.10 1.09
N LEU A 313 17.77 15.21 1.54
CA LEU A 313 17.00 16.41 1.85
C LEU A 313 16.86 17.25 0.58
N ASN A 314 15.63 17.58 0.20
CA ASN A 314 15.33 18.34 -1.01
C ASN A 314 15.44 19.85 -0.73
N GLN A 315 16.63 20.40 -0.94
CA GLN A 315 16.90 21.81 -0.71
C GLN A 315 16.17 22.70 -1.71
N ALA A 316 15.33 23.61 -1.20
CA ALA A 316 14.61 24.55 -2.03
C ALA A 316 15.55 25.69 -2.46
N GLN A 317 15.56 26.04 -3.76
CA GLN A 317 16.24 27.24 -4.26
C GLN A 317 15.35 28.49 -4.08
N LYS A 318 14.05 28.36 -4.44
CA LYS A 318 13.06 29.40 -4.29
C LYS A 318 11.69 28.76 -4.07
N ARG A 319 10.98 29.20 -3.03
CA ARG A 319 9.60 28.78 -2.75
C ARG A 319 8.61 29.80 -3.28
N LYS A 320 7.45 29.33 -3.73
CA LYS A 320 6.31 30.18 -4.06
C LYS A 320 5.78 30.81 -2.77
N GLU A 321 5.72 32.14 -2.73
CA GLU A 321 5.22 32.86 -1.56
C GLU A 321 3.74 32.52 -1.30
N PHE A 322 3.34 32.53 -0.05
CA PHE A 322 1.97 32.26 0.42
C PHE A 322 1.38 30.96 -0.14
N SER A 323 2.18 29.90 -0.23
CA SER A 323 1.77 28.63 -0.82
C SER A 323 1.70 27.49 0.19
N LEU A 324 0.58 26.79 0.16
CA LEU A 324 0.34 25.55 0.91
C LEU A 324 0.15 24.37 -0.04
N ILE A 325 0.57 23.21 0.44
CA ILE A 325 0.35 21.92 -0.21
C ILE A 325 -0.23 20.93 0.79
N THR A 326 -1.09 20.03 0.33
CA THR A 326 -1.40 18.78 0.99
C THR A 326 -1.32 17.63 0.00
N ALA A 327 -0.97 16.45 0.49
CA ALA A 327 -0.91 15.24 -0.32
C ALA A 327 -1.43 14.03 0.47
N SER A 328 -2.46 13.38 -0.06
CA SER A 328 -3.03 12.18 0.55
C SER A 328 -3.98 11.47 -0.40
N ARG A 329 -4.45 10.27 -0.03
CA ARG A 329 -5.68 9.74 -0.63
C ARG A 329 -6.83 10.70 -0.34
N LEU A 330 -7.67 10.97 -1.33
CA LEU A 330 -8.87 11.80 -1.14
C LEU A 330 -9.99 10.92 -0.55
N ALA A 331 -9.89 10.64 0.73
CA ALA A 331 -10.78 9.78 1.51
C ALA A 331 -11.32 10.54 2.72
N THR A 332 -12.46 10.08 3.24
CA THR A 332 -13.23 10.79 4.29
C THR A 332 -12.38 11.08 5.54
N GLU A 333 -11.54 10.14 5.96
CA GLU A 333 -10.69 10.26 7.16
C GLU A 333 -9.59 11.31 7.04
N LYS A 334 -9.32 11.80 5.84
CA LYS A 334 -8.34 12.87 5.58
C LYS A 334 -8.92 14.27 5.72
N HIS A 335 -10.24 14.39 5.74
CA HIS A 335 -10.96 15.65 5.98
C HIS A 335 -10.46 16.84 5.14
N ILE A 336 -10.15 16.60 3.85
CA ILE A 336 -9.64 17.65 2.95
C ILE A 336 -10.65 18.80 2.78
N ASP A 337 -11.95 18.54 2.95
CA ASP A 337 -12.99 19.55 2.98
C ASP A 337 -12.78 20.58 4.12
N TRP A 338 -12.24 20.16 5.28
CA TRP A 338 -11.88 21.10 6.36
C TRP A 338 -10.75 22.04 5.94
N LEU A 339 -9.76 21.53 5.20
CA LEU A 339 -8.65 22.35 4.70
C LEU A 339 -9.14 23.37 3.68
N ILE A 340 -10.04 22.98 2.77
CA ILE A 340 -10.65 23.89 1.80
C ILE A 340 -11.34 25.04 2.52
N LEU A 341 -12.18 24.75 3.52
CA LEU A 341 -12.89 25.76 4.30
C LEU A 341 -11.93 26.67 5.09
N ALA A 342 -10.92 26.10 5.74
CA ALA A 342 -9.91 26.85 6.48
C ALA A 342 -9.09 27.79 5.58
N VAL A 343 -8.71 27.31 4.38
CA VAL A 343 -7.98 28.13 3.40
C VAL A 343 -8.86 29.23 2.83
N VAL A 344 -10.14 28.98 2.52
CA VAL A 344 -11.09 30.02 2.07
C VAL A 344 -11.21 31.12 3.12
N GLN A 345 -11.31 30.74 4.40
CA GLN A 345 -11.37 31.68 5.50
C GLN A 345 -10.07 32.49 5.67
N ALA A 346 -8.91 31.83 5.56
CA ALA A 346 -7.60 32.47 5.64
C ALA A 346 -7.32 33.40 4.44
N HIS A 347 -7.79 33.03 3.25
CA HIS A 347 -7.63 33.82 2.02
C HIS A 347 -8.27 35.20 2.10
N GLN A 348 -9.30 35.39 2.94
CA GLN A 348 -9.88 36.70 3.19
C GLN A 348 -8.89 37.70 3.82
N GLN A 349 -7.92 37.19 4.61
CA GLN A 349 -6.87 37.99 5.24
C GLN A 349 -5.57 38.01 4.43
N ILE A 350 -5.31 36.94 3.67
CA ILE A 350 -4.12 36.75 2.84
C ILE A 350 -4.55 36.50 1.38
N PRO A 351 -4.88 37.53 0.58
CA PRO A 351 -5.37 37.36 -0.79
C PRO A 351 -4.41 36.67 -1.76
N GLN A 352 -3.12 36.57 -1.40
CA GLN A 352 -2.09 35.89 -2.19
C GLN A 352 -2.01 34.39 -1.89
N LEU A 353 -2.70 33.91 -0.83
CA LEU A 353 -2.67 32.51 -0.40
C LEU A 353 -3.14 31.58 -1.52
N VAL A 354 -2.35 30.57 -1.81
CA VAL A 354 -2.69 29.48 -2.75
C VAL A 354 -2.56 28.14 -2.08
N PHE A 355 -3.41 27.19 -2.48
CA PHE A 355 -3.44 25.85 -1.92
C PHE A 355 -3.60 24.80 -3.02
N ASP A 356 -2.63 23.89 -3.12
CA ASP A 356 -2.63 22.80 -4.07
C ASP A 356 -2.82 21.45 -3.33
N ILE A 357 -3.79 20.65 -3.81
CA ILE A 357 -4.19 19.37 -3.23
C ILE A 357 -3.79 18.26 -4.18
N TYR A 358 -2.87 17.39 -3.75
CA TYR A 358 -2.39 16.25 -4.52
C TYR A 358 -2.99 14.94 -4.01
N GLY A 359 -3.37 14.08 -4.94
CA GLY A 359 -3.92 12.77 -4.69
C GLY A 359 -5.20 12.46 -5.46
N GLU A 360 -5.66 11.24 -5.31
CA GLU A 360 -6.89 10.71 -5.91
C GLU A 360 -7.71 9.97 -4.83
N GLY A 361 -9.00 9.79 -5.08
CA GLY A 361 -9.87 9.04 -4.17
C GLY A 361 -11.36 9.34 -4.34
N SER A 362 -12.16 8.67 -3.52
CA SER A 362 -13.63 8.71 -3.60
C SER A 362 -14.23 10.10 -3.35
N GLU A 363 -13.55 10.95 -2.56
CA GLU A 363 -14.02 12.28 -2.22
C GLU A 363 -13.77 13.35 -3.31
N LYS A 364 -13.01 13.02 -4.39
CA LYS A 364 -12.59 13.99 -5.42
C LYS A 364 -13.75 14.83 -5.97
N LYS A 365 -14.86 14.20 -6.35
CA LYS A 365 -16.04 14.89 -6.90
C LYS A 365 -16.68 15.86 -5.90
N LYS A 366 -16.80 15.43 -4.64
CA LYS A 366 -17.32 16.25 -3.55
C LYS A 366 -16.43 17.47 -3.29
N LEU A 367 -15.11 17.27 -3.21
CA LEU A 367 -14.14 18.34 -3.01
C LEU A 367 -14.16 19.35 -4.15
N GLN A 368 -14.26 18.88 -5.40
CA GLN A 368 -14.38 19.76 -6.56
C GLN A 368 -15.64 20.62 -6.51
N SER A 369 -16.80 20.04 -6.17
CA SER A 369 -18.03 20.78 -5.98
C SER A 369 -17.92 21.78 -4.83
N THR A 370 -17.25 21.43 -3.74
CA THR A 370 -17.02 22.33 -2.61
C THR A 370 -16.20 23.56 -3.02
N ILE A 371 -15.09 23.36 -3.77
CA ILE A 371 -14.26 24.47 -4.28
C ILE A 371 -15.07 25.39 -5.19
N GLN A 372 -15.89 24.84 -6.09
CA GLN A 372 -16.75 25.60 -7.00
C GLN A 372 -17.82 26.42 -6.25
N ASN A 373 -18.52 25.79 -5.30
CA ASN A 373 -19.55 26.45 -4.51
C ASN A 373 -19.01 27.61 -3.67
N LEU A 374 -17.73 27.54 -3.29
CA LEU A 374 -17.03 28.58 -2.54
C LEU A 374 -16.31 29.61 -3.44
N HIS A 375 -16.41 29.46 -4.76
CA HIS A 375 -15.74 30.31 -5.76
C HIS A 375 -14.21 30.40 -5.55
N ALA A 376 -13.59 29.27 -5.14
CA ALA A 376 -12.20 29.20 -4.72
C ALA A 376 -11.24 28.66 -5.80
N GLU A 377 -11.69 28.39 -7.04
CA GLU A 377 -10.94 27.74 -8.11
C GLU A 377 -9.69 28.52 -8.54
N LYS A 378 -9.65 29.82 -8.27
CA LYS A 378 -8.49 30.67 -8.62
C LYS A 378 -7.28 30.41 -7.74
N TYR A 379 -7.49 29.94 -6.50
CA TYR A 379 -6.42 29.78 -5.51
C TYR A 379 -6.39 28.41 -4.82
N ILE A 380 -7.38 27.52 -5.04
CA ILE A 380 -7.40 26.13 -4.57
C ILE A 380 -7.49 25.20 -5.78
N LYS A 381 -6.56 24.24 -5.91
CA LYS A 381 -6.50 23.32 -7.03
C LYS A 381 -6.43 21.86 -6.59
N LEU A 382 -7.20 20.99 -7.26
CA LEU A 382 -7.03 19.54 -7.22
C LEU A 382 -6.06 19.14 -8.33
N CYS A 383 -4.84 18.72 -7.96
CA CYS A 383 -3.75 18.44 -8.89
C CYS A 383 -3.66 16.98 -9.35
N GLY A 384 -4.51 16.10 -8.77
CA GLY A 384 -4.47 14.67 -9.06
C GLY A 384 -3.28 13.96 -8.43
N HIS A 385 -3.08 12.70 -8.82
CA HIS A 385 -1.94 11.91 -8.36
C HIS A 385 -0.70 12.24 -9.20
N GLN A 386 0.41 12.58 -8.53
CA GLN A 386 1.69 12.91 -9.15
C GLN A 386 2.84 12.40 -8.26
N ASP A 387 4.01 12.22 -8.87
CA ASP A 387 5.26 12.07 -8.13
C ASP A 387 5.63 13.41 -7.48
N LEU A 388 5.72 13.41 -6.16
CA LEU A 388 5.91 14.62 -5.36
C LEU A 388 7.38 14.90 -5.00
N GLU A 389 8.32 14.04 -5.38
CA GLU A 389 9.73 14.14 -4.98
C GLU A 389 10.31 15.54 -5.20
N ASN A 390 9.99 16.16 -6.35
CA ASN A 390 10.47 17.49 -6.72
C ASN A 390 9.41 18.60 -6.61
N ILE A 391 8.25 18.30 -6.04
CA ILE A 391 7.11 19.23 -5.95
C ILE A 391 7.10 19.95 -4.61
N TYR A 392 7.26 19.24 -3.50
CA TYR A 392 7.20 19.82 -2.16
C TYR A 392 8.09 21.05 -1.97
N GLN A 393 9.32 21.02 -2.47
CA GLN A 393 10.30 22.09 -2.32
C GLN A 393 9.83 23.46 -2.88
N ASN A 394 8.79 23.48 -3.72
CA ASN A 394 8.25 24.71 -4.30
C ASN A 394 7.28 25.45 -3.36
N TYR A 395 6.85 24.82 -2.27
CA TYR A 395 5.88 25.39 -1.34
C TYR A 395 6.54 25.86 -0.04
N GLN A 396 5.85 26.75 0.67
CA GLN A 396 6.29 27.22 1.99
C GLN A 396 5.77 26.36 3.13
N GLY A 397 4.55 25.84 3.01
CA GLY A 397 3.94 25.04 4.07
C GLY A 397 3.18 23.81 3.56
N TYR A 398 3.13 22.80 4.42
CA TYR A 398 2.31 21.60 4.27
C TYR A 398 1.21 21.61 5.35
N ILE A 399 -0.01 21.24 4.98
CA ILE A 399 -1.12 21.20 5.92
C ILE A 399 -1.86 19.86 5.87
N SER A 400 -2.21 19.32 7.05
CA SER A 400 -2.97 18.07 7.21
C SER A 400 -4.11 18.24 8.19
N SER A 401 -5.29 17.72 7.82
CA SER A 401 -6.48 17.61 8.69
C SER A 401 -6.84 16.18 9.05
N SER A 402 -5.93 15.22 8.82
CA SER A 402 -6.15 13.83 9.22
C SER A 402 -6.42 13.73 10.71
N THR A 403 -7.50 13.03 11.08
CA THR A 403 -7.88 12.78 12.48
C THR A 403 -7.23 11.53 13.07
N SER A 404 -6.51 10.77 12.25
CA SER A 404 -5.66 9.64 12.64
C SER A 404 -4.52 9.51 11.63
N GLU A 405 -3.28 9.42 12.10
CA GLU A 405 -2.11 9.29 11.24
C GLU A 405 -1.05 8.40 11.90
N GLY A 406 -0.95 7.16 11.45
CA GLY A 406 -0.01 6.18 12.01
C GLY A 406 1.45 6.63 11.95
N PHE A 407 1.90 7.09 10.78
CA PHE A 407 3.22 7.70 10.57
C PHE A 407 3.13 8.97 9.74
N GLY A 408 2.52 8.93 8.55
CA GLY A 408 2.42 10.09 7.67
C GLY A 408 3.62 10.23 6.73
N LEU A 409 3.73 9.33 5.73
CA LEU A 409 4.81 9.37 4.75
C LEU A 409 4.90 10.74 4.06
N THR A 410 3.76 11.32 3.68
CA THR A 410 3.71 12.65 3.05
C THR A 410 4.12 13.80 3.98
N LEU A 411 3.90 13.66 5.30
CA LEU A 411 4.43 14.58 6.31
C LEU A 411 5.96 14.47 6.38
N MET A 412 6.51 13.26 6.38
CA MET A 412 7.95 13.01 6.35
C MET A 412 8.59 13.60 5.09
N GLU A 413 7.98 13.41 3.92
CA GLU A 413 8.45 13.94 2.63
C GLU A 413 8.43 15.49 2.61
N ALA A 414 7.35 16.07 3.12
CA ALA A 414 7.25 17.52 3.30
C ALA A 414 8.32 18.07 4.26
N LEU A 415 8.56 17.37 5.39
CA LEU A 415 9.63 17.68 6.34
C LEU A 415 11.00 17.62 5.66
N GLY A 416 11.26 16.58 4.85
CA GLY A 416 12.49 16.38 4.10
C GLY A 416 12.75 17.43 3.02
N SER A 417 11.68 18.08 2.60
CA SER A 417 11.70 19.24 1.69
C SER A 417 11.72 20.59 2.44
N GLY A 418 11.84 20.55 3.78
CA GLY A 418 11.96 21.73 4.63
C GLY A 418 10.68 22.56 4.71
N LEU A 419 9.47 22.02 4.54
CA LEU A 419 8.24 22.78 4.66
C LEU A 419 7.92 23.07 6.13
N ALA A 420 7.29 24.21 6.38
CA ALA A 420 6.61 24.44 7.64
C ALA A 420 5.34 23.56 7.68
N LEU A 421 5.02 22.96 8.84
CA LEU A 421 3.96 21.95 8.94
C LEU A 421 2.80 22.46 9.80
N ILE A 422 1.58 22.27 9.32
CA ILE A 422 0.36 22.48 10.13
C ILE A 422 -0.41 21.17 10.17
N GLY A 423 -0.79 20.71 11.37
CA GLY A 423 -1.59 19.50 11.53
C GLY A 423 -2.36 19.48 12.84
N LEU A 424 -3.36 18.58 12.90
CA LEU A 424 -4.09 18.34 14.14
C LEU A 424 -3.22 17.58 15.14
N ASP A 425 -3.39 17.87 16.43
CA ASP A 425 -2.70 17.14 17.51
C ASP A 425 -3.32 15.77 17.70
N VAL A 426 -2.95 14.87 16.79
CA VAL A 426 -3.38 13.47 16.78
C VAL A 426 -2.16 12.53 16.76
N ARG A 427 -2.32 11.36 17.36
CA ARG A 427 -1.32 10.29 17.33
C ARG A 427 -1.26 9.67 15.94
N TYR A 428 -0.09 9.30 15.44
CA TYR A 428 1.25 9.43 16.03
C TYR A 428 2.12 10.34 15.16
N GLY A 429 1.87 10.35 13.82
CA GLY A 429 2.70 11.01 12.82
C GLY A 429 2.73 12.54 12.97
N ASN A 430 1.59 13.20 13.20
CA ASN A 430 1.58 14.63 13.39
C ASN A 430 2.47 15.05 14.58
N GLN A 431 2.36 14.34 15.71
CA GLN A 431 3.18 14.58 16.90
C GLN A 431 4.66 14.23 16.70
N GLU A 432 4.98 13.33 15.76
CA GLU A 432 6.37 12.96 15.42
C GLU A 432 7.07 14.04 14.59
N PHE A 433 6.35 14.66 13.63
CA PHE A 433 6.95 15.57 12.66
C PHE A 433 6.74 17.04 12.96
N ILE A 434 5.73 17.41 13.74
CA ILE A 434 5.42 18.81 14.05
C ILE A 434 5.90 19.14 15.45
N GLN A 435 6.88 20.03 15.54
CA GLN A 435 7.29 20.69 16.79
C GLN A 435 6.56 22.02 16.86
N ASP A 436 5.50 22.07 17.69
CA ASP A 436 4.64 23.27 17.81
C ASP A 436 5.49 24.54 18.05
N GLN A 437 5.17 25.59 17.31
CA GLN A 437 5.84 26.89 17.31
C GLN A 437 7.34 26.86 16.94
N LYS A 438 7.86 25.76 16.39
CA LYS A 438 9.26 25.67 15.89
C LYS A 438 9.32 25.43 14.39
N ASN A 439 8.67 24.37 13.90
CA ASN A 439 8.57 24.12 12.48
C ASN A 439 7.14 24.21 11.95
N GLY A 440 6.21 24.74 12.75
CA GLY A 440 4.82 24.96 12.37
C GLY A 440 3.87 24.90 13.56
N TYR A 441 2.63 24.48 13.35
CA TYR A 441 1.59 24.47 14.36
C TYR A 441 0.93 23.10 14.52
N LEU A 442 0.91 22.60 15.76
CA LEU A 442 0.16 21.42 16.18
C LEU A 442 -1.16 21.88 16.82
N ILE A 443 -2.28 21.66 16.11
CA ILE A 443 -3.59 22.20 16.44
C ILE A 443 -4.30 21.29 17.42
N PRO A 444 -4.66 21.75 18.65
CA PRO A 444 -5.41 20.93 19.60
C PRO A 444 -6.71 20.41 18.99
N TYR A 445 -6.85 19.08 18.99
CA TYR A 445 -7.99 18.37 18.42
C TYR A 445 -8.56 17.38 19.44
N HIS A 446 -9.88 17.36 19.58
CA HIS A 446 -10.63 16.34 20.29
C HIS A 446 -11.77 15.89 19.41
N GLN A 447 -12.06 14.59 19.40
CA GLN A 447 -13.07 13.98 18.53
C GLN A 447 -14.48 14.60 18.67
N ASN A 448 -14.78 15.16 19.84
CA ASN A 448 -16.06 15.83 20.15
C ASN A 448 -16.02 17.35 19.86
N ASN A 449 -14.96 17.88 19.25
CA ASN A 449 -14.92 19.30 18.90
C ASN A 449 -15.99 19.63 17.85
N GLU A 450 -16.58 20.81 17.99
CA GLU A 450 -17.41 21.35 16.92
C GLU A 450 -16.57 21.52 15.64
N PHE A 451 -17.14 21.12 14.52
CA PHE A 451 -16.55 21.24 13.19
C PHE A 451 -16.01 22.65 12.90
N SER A 452 -16.83 23.68 13.20
CA SER A 452 -16.49 25.09 13.04
C SER A 452 -15.25 25.52 13.84
N LEU A 453 -15.08 24.99 15.05
CA LEU A 453 -13.93 25.31 15.91
C LEU A 453 -12.61 24.79 15.29
N THR A 454 -12.63 23.59 14.74
CA THR A 454 -11.44 23.01 14.09
C THR A 454 -11.03 23.82 12.85
N ILE A 455 -11.99 24.20 12.01
CA ILE A 455 -11.74 25.04 10.82
C ILE A 455 -11.18 26.41 11.24
N ASN A 456 -11.76 27.05 12.24
CA ASN A 456 -11.28 28.36 12.73
C ASN A 456 -9.85 28.28 13.27
N ARG A 457 -9.50 27.19 13.98
CA ARG A 457 -8.13 26.97 14.47
C ARG A 457 -7.14 26.74 13.34
N LEU A 458 -7.50 25.93 12.33
CA LEU A 458 -6.70 25.71 11.14
C LEU A 458 -6.49 27.01 10.36
N SER A 459 -7.56 27.80 10.13
CA SER A 459 -7.47 29.10 9.46
C SER A 459 -6.57 30.07 10.22
N LYS A 460 -6.71 30.14 11.54
CA LYS A 460 -5.83 30.98 12.39
C LYS A 460 -4.36 30.56 12.30
N ALA A 461 -4.09 29.25 12.30
CA ALA A 461 -2.70 28.74 12.15
C ALA A 461 -2.13 29.07 10.78
N ILE A 462 -2.94 29.00 9.70
CA ILE A 462 -2.52 29.44 8.36
C ILE A 462 -2.16 30.92 8.36
N ASN A 463 -3.01 31.78 8.93
CA ASN A 463 -2.74 33.21 9.01
C ASN A 463 -1.44 33.49 9.78
N ASN A 464 -1.31 32.93 10.99
CA ASN A 464 -0.12 33.13 11.82
C ASN A 464 1.16 32.64 11.11
N LEU A 465 1.07 31.55 10.34
CA LEU A 465 2.22 31.02 9.59
C LEU A 465 2.81 32.03 8.59
N PHE A 466 1.94 32.85 7.99
CA PHE A 466 2.36 33.78 6.95
C PHE A 466 2.49 35.24 7.43
N THR A 467 2.01 35.58 8.63
CA THR A 467 2.11 36.95 9.17
C THR A 467 3.15 37.11 10.27
N ASP A 468 3.18 36.15 11.21
CA ASP A 468 3.91 36.33 12.47
C ASP A 468 5.03 35.30 12.68
N PHE A 469 5.11 34.27 11.81
CA PHE A 469 6.01 33.14 11.99
C PHE A 469 7.31 33.32 11.20
N ASP A 470 8.44 32.99 11.83
CA ASP A 470 9.73 32.94 11.12
C ASP A 470 9.81 31.68 10.25
N LEU A 471 9.34 31.80 9.00
CA LEU A 471 9.34 30.72 8.03
C LEU A 471 10.75 30.21 7.72
N ALA A 472 11.76 31.07 7.76
CA ALA A 472 13.16 30.66 7.49
C ALA A 472 13.67 29.75 8.60
N ALA A 473 13.44 30.12 9.86
CA ALA A 473 13.77 29.29 11.01
C ALA A 473 12.97 27.98 11.01
N ALA A 474 11.67 28.01 10.64
CA ALA A 474 10.83 26.83 10.54
C ALA A 474 11.33 25.85 9.48
N HIS A 475 11.68 26.33 8.29
CA HIS A 475 12.23 25.51 7.21
C HIS A 475 13.53 24.83 7.65
N GLN A 476 14.43 25.56 8.31
CA GLN A 476 15.68 25.01 8.84
C GLN A 476 15.40 23.95 9.93
N CYS A 477 14.47 24.21 10.83
CA CYS A 477 14.05 23.25 11.86
C CYS A 477 13.50 21.97 11.23
N SER A 478 12.68 22.06 10.16
CA SER A 478 12.19 20.90 9.43
C SER A 478 13.32 20.08 8.81
N TYR A 479 14.32 20.71 8.17
CA TYR A 479 15.48 20.00 7.65
C TYR A 479 16.29 19.30 8.75
N GLU A 480 16.51 19.94 9.89
CA GLU A 480 17.24 19.30 11.00
C GLU A 480 16.51 18.07 11.55
N LEU A 481 15.19 18.17 11.70
CA LEU A 481 14.36 17.01 12.10
C LEU A 481 14.39 15.90 11.06
N ALA A 482 14.34 16.24 9.78
CA ALA A 482 14.31 15.29 8.67
C ALA A 482 15.56 14.39 8.60
N LYS A 483 16.70 14.83 9.12
CA LYS A 483 17.93 14.01 9.19
C LYS A 483 17.72 12.67 9.91
N LYS A 484 16.80 12.59 10.84
CA LYS A 484 16.45 11.36 11.58
C LYS A 484 15.80 10.31 10.69
N TYR A 485 15.26 10.73 9.54
CA TYR A 485 14.51 9.91 8.59
C TYR A 485 15.27 9.64 7.29
N LEU A 486 16.54 10.06 7.20
CA LEU A 486 17.39 9.69 6.07
C LEU A 486 17.54 8.16 5.99
N PHE A 487 17.58 7.61 4.76
CA PHE A 487 17.74 6.17 4.55
C PHE A 487 18.93 5.59 5.33
N THR A 488 20.05 6.31 5.41
CA THR A 488 21.22 5.89 6.18
C THR A 488 20.93 5.73 7.68
N THR A 489 20.12 6.62 8.25
CA THR A 489 19.72 6.54 9.66
C THR A 489 18.72 5.41 9.91
N VAL A 490 17.74 5.25 9.02
CA VAL A 490 16.72 4.19 9.14
C VAL A 490 17.35 2.82 8.86
N ALA A 491 18.26 2.73 7.89
CA ALA A 491 19.03 1.54 7.57
C ALA A 491 19.83 1.03 8.77
N LYS A 492 20.50 1.94 9.49
CA LYS A 492 21.24 1.56 10.71
C LYS A 492 20.32 0.97 11.79
N LYS A 493 19.11 1.49 11.96
CA LYS A 493 18.14 0.93 12.91
C LYS A 493 17.71 -0.49 12.54
N TRP A 494 17.44 -0.73 11.26
CA TRP A 494 17.14 -2.09 10.76
C TRP A 494 18.33 -3.02 10.93
N GLN A 495 19.53 -2.56 10.58
CA GLN A 495 20.76 -3.35 10.72
C GLN A 495 20.97 -3.79 12.16
N VAL A 496 20.88 -2.87 13.13
CA VAL A 496 21.04 -3.19 14.56
C VAL A 496 19.97 -4.20 15.00
N LEU A 497 18.71 -4.00 14.63
CA LEU A 497 17.65 -4.95 15.00
C LEU A 497 17.91 -6.37 14.44
N LEU A 498 18.33 -6.46 13.16
CA LEU A 498 18.58 -7.75 12.51
C LEU A 498 19.83 -8.44 13.08
N GLU A 499 20.90 -7.70 13.42
CA GLU A 499 22.10 -8.23 14.07
C GLU A 499 21.75 -8.80 15.45
N GLU A 500 20.98 -8.08 16.27
CA GLU A 500 20.52 -8.56 17.59
C GLU A 500 19.70 -9.87 17.52
N LEU A 501 18.97 -10.12 16.42
CA LEU A 501 18.18 -11.34 16.23
C LEU A 501 19.01 -12.57 15.83
N VAL A 502 20.19 -12.35 15.28
CA VAL A 502 21.11 -13.44 14.90
C VAL A 502 21.95 -13.89 16.10
N ASP A 503 22.25 -12.97 17.03
CA ASP A 503 23.08 -13.24 18.22
C ASP A 503 22.25 -13.90 19.36
N ASP A 504 20.91 -13.81 19.32
CA ASP A 504 19.96 -14.48 20.23
C ASP A 504 19.55 -15.88 19.70
#